data_183e0c987bda14de13e7aa62b30225ff
#
_entry.id   183e0c987bda14de13e7aa62b30225ff
#
_cell.length_a   1.000
_cell.length_b   1.000
_cell.length_c   1.000
_cell.angle_alpha   90.00
_cell.angle_beta   90.00
_cell.angle_gamma   90.00
#
_symmetry.space_group_name_H-M   'P 1'
#
loop_
_entity.id
_entity.type
_entity.pdbx_description
1 polymer ?
#
loop_
_entity_poly.entity_id
_entity_poly.type
_entity_poly.pdbx_seq_one_letter_code
_entity_poly.pdbx_strand_id
1 'polypeptide(L)'
;MLRNTAALSLLAMSLATPCAVAQTAPPNGAKAAANAVDPASVQALRDTGAYLQTLKRFRVSTELTGERVLADGQKLQHTATADMDVERPNKLRAVMHSARSDRELIYDGKTLTLYTPAQKYYSTAEFGESIGELIGRLQEKYGVQIPLADVFIWGTPAAQLDKFESAMNAGQDFIGDDLCDHYAFRQAGADWQIWISAGGKPLPRKIVITNRSDEARPQSVSMIDWNLKPNFTEAAFRFTPPKGSSKIDIVPRKTP
;
A
#
# COMPACT_ATOMS: atom_id res chain seq x y z
N MET A 1 -41.25 -53.04 -52.54
CA MET A 1 -42.70 -52.74 -52.74
C MET A 1 -43.07 -51.56 -51.85
N LEU A 2 -43.45 -50.49 -52.49
CA LEU A 2 -44.53 -49.54 -52.15
C LEU A 2 -44.42 -48.84 -50.78
N ARG A 3 -44.67 -47.57 -50.62
CA ARG A 3 -45.12 -46.43 -51.43
C ARG A 3 -44.93 -45.13 -50.65
N ASN A 4 -44.56 -44.09 -51.32
CA ASN A 4 -44.57 -42.69 -50.87
C ASN A 4 -45.91 -42.24 -50.27
N THR A 5 -45.85 -41.38 -49.28
CA THR A 5 -46.79 -40.23 -49.22
C THR A 5 -46.10 -39.04 -48.56
N ALA A 6 -45.99 -37.98 -49.35
CA ALA A 6 -45.57 -36.67 -48.94
C ALA A 6 -46.71 -35.96 -48.20
N ALA A 7 -46.42 -35.33 -47.08
CA ALA A 7 -47.29 -34.36 -46.45
C ALA A 7 -46.62 -32.99 -46.42
N LEU A 8 -47.19 -32.11 -47.20
CA LEU A 8 -46.83 -30.69 -47.27
C LEU A 8 -47.38 -29.97 -46.03
N SER A 9 -46.51 -29.47 -45.13
CA SER A 9 -46.94 -28.60 -44.06
C SER A 9 -46.51 -27.18 -44.36
N LEU A 10 -47.50 -26.31 -44.54
CA LEU A 10 -47.36 -24.86 -44.69
C LEU A 10 -46.73 -24.30 -43.40
N LEU A 11 -45.58 -23.64 -43.54
CA LEU A 11 -44.94 -22.89 -42.49
C LEU A 11 -45.46 -21.45 -42.55
N ALA A 12 -46.34 -21.08 -41.60
CA ALA A 12 -46.77 -19.70 -41.43
C ALA A 12 -45.65 -18.88 -40.83
N MET A 13 -45.13 -17.95 -41.60
CA MET A 13 -44.07 -17.02 -41.21
C MET A 13 -44.71 -15.87 -40.44
N SER A 14 -44.67 -15.94 -39.09
CA SER A 14 -45.04 -14.82 -38.24
C SER A 14 -43.89 -13.80 -38.19
N LEU A 15 -44.12 -12.64 -38.80
CA LEU A 15 -43.26 -11.45 -38.68
C LEU A 15 -43.31 -10.93 -37.24
N ALA A 16 -42.34 -11.30 -36.42
CA ALA A 16 -42.10 -10.64 -35.16
C ALA A 16 -41.30 -9.35 -35.43
N THR A 17 -41.93 -8.21 -35.31
CA THR A 17 -41.29 -6.90 -35.27
C THR A 17 -40.43 -6.82 -34.01
N PRO A 18 -39.11 -6.54 -34.10
CA PRO A 18 -38.32 -6.27 -32.90
C PRO A 18 -38.74 -4.91 -32.36
N CYS A 19 -39.36 -4.91 -31.16
CA CYS A 19 -39.49 -3.71 -30.34
C CYS A 19 -38.05 -3.27 -29.96
N ALA A 20 -37.54 -2.25 -30.63
CA ALA A 20 -36.31 -1.58 -30.22
C ALA A 20 -36.59 -0.89 -28.87
N VAL A 21 -36.17 -1.55 -27.78
CA VAL A 21 -36.07 -0.90 -26.50
C VAL A 21 -34.93 0.11 -26.62
N ALA A 22 -35.29 1.39 -26.75
CA ALA A 22 -34.33 2.47 -26.63
C ALA A 22 -33.67 2.35 -25.24
N GLN A 23 -32.45 1.83 -25.22
CA GLN A 23 -31.59 1.99 -24.06
C GLN A 23 -31.34 3.49 -23.90
N THR A 24 -32.06 4.12 -22.98
CA THR A 24 -31.68 5.44 -22.49
C THR A 24 -30.29 5.29 -21.87
N ALA A 25 -29.28 5.85 -22.55
CA ALA A 25 -27.96 6.02 -21.96
C ALA A 25 -28.14 6.65 -20.56
N PRO A 26 -27.42 6.16 -19.54
CA PRO A 26 -27.48 6.79 -18.24
C PRO A 26 -27.14 8.28 -18.40
N PRO A 27 -27.81 9.18 -17.65
CA PRO A 27 -27.55 10.61 -17.74
C PRO A 27 -26.05 10.80 -17.57
N ASN A 28 -25.44 11.55 -18.48
CA ASN A 28 -24.04 11.96 -18.45
C ASN A 28 -23.64 12.22 -16.99
N GLY A 29 -22.88 11.28 -16.42
CA GLY A 29 -22.29 11.48 -15.10
C GLY A 29 -21.58 12.82 -15.14
N ALA A 30 -21.97 13.73 -14.29
CA ALA A 30 -21.33 15.01 -14.14
C ALA A 30 -19.82 14.74 -14.13
N LYS A 31 -19.12 15.31 -15.12
CA LYS A 31 -17.67 15.22 -15.21
C LYS A 31 -17.16 15.77 -13.87
N ALA A 32 -16.83 14.88 -12.95
CA ALA A 32 -16.32 15.26 -11.64
C ALA A 32 -15.21 16.27 -11.91
N ALA A 33 -15.30 17.45 -11.30
CA ALA A 33 -14.30 18.48 -11.50
C ALA A 33 -12.94 17.84 -11.26
N ALA A 34 -12.06 17.86 -12.26
CA ALA A 34 -10.82 17.07 -12.30
C ALA A 34 -9.88 17.32 -11.11
N ASN A 35 -10.21 18.27 -10.24
CA ASN A 35 -9.46 18.70 -9.06
C ASN A 35 -10.36 18.95 -7.83
N ALA A 36 -11.48 18.23 -7.70
CA ALA A 36 -12.29 18.35 -6.49
C ALA A 36 -11.69 17.48 -5.37
N VAL A 37 -11.60 18.03 -4.16
CA VAL A 37 -11.26 17.27 -2.95
C VAL A 37 -12.58 16.88 -2.28
N ASP A 38 -12.93 15.60 -2.40
CA ASP A 38 -14.09 15.05 -1.70
C ASP A 38 -13.80 14.96 -0.18
N PRO A 39 -14.53 15.70 0.67
CA PRO A 39 -14.30 15.68 2.11
C PRO A 39 -14.54 14.31 2.74
N ALA A 40 -15.45 13.50 2.20
CA ALA A 40 -15.74 12.16 2.73
C ALA A 40 -14.57 11.21 2.52
N SER A 41 -13.89 11.28 1.36
CA SER A 41 -12.68 10.51 1.08
C SER A 41 -11.53 10.89 2.01
N VAL A 42 -11.34 12.17 2.28
CA VAL A 42 -10.34 12.65 3.26
C VAL A 42 -10.70 12.19 4.68
N GLN A 43 -11.99 12.21 5.03
CA GLN A 43 -12.45 11.74 6.33
C GLN A 43 -12.21 10.24 6.51
N ALA A 44 -12.47 9.41 5.49
CA ALA A 44 -12.19 7.98 5.54
C ALA A 44 -10.70 7.69 5.84
N LEU A 45 -9.79 8.48 5.25
CA LEU A 45 -8.36 8.37 5.54
C LEU A 45 -8.01 8.80 6.97
N ARG A 46 -8.66 9.85 7.49
CA ARG A 46 -8.51 10.27 8.90
C ARG A 46 -9.01 9.20 9.86
N ASP A 47 -10.16 8.60 9.58
CA ASP A 47 -10.74 7.54 10.40
C ASP A 47 -9.84 6.30 10.40
N THR A 48 -9.28 5.94 9.25
CA THR A 48 -8.26 4.90 9.11
C THR A 48 -7.06 5.22 9.99
N GLY A 49 -6.51 6.43 9.89
CA GLY A 49 -5.38 6.86 10.70
C GLY A 49 -5.70 6.81 12.21
N ALA A 50 -6.86 7.32 12.62
CA ALA A 50 -7.31 7.27 14.01
C ALA A 50 -7.40 5.83 14.52
N TYR A 51 -7.97 4.92 13.72
CA TYR A 51 -8.04 3.49 14.07
C TYR A 51 -6.65 2.88 14.21
N LEU A 52 -5.74 3.13 13.26
CA LEU A 52 -4.36 2.62 13.31
C LEU A 52 -3.60 3.07 14.56
N GLN A 53 -3.87 4.27 15.09
CA GLN A 53 -3.28 4.75 16.33
C GLN A 53 -3.83 4.03 17.58
N THR A 54 -5.00 3.40 17.51
CA THR A 54 -5.51 2.57 18.60
C THR A 54 -4.78 1.24 18.75
N LEU A 55 -4.17 0.76 17.67
CA LEU A 55 -3.46 -0.52 17.65
C LEU A 55 -2.17 -0.43 18.45
N LYS A 56 -2.11 -1.16 19.56
CA LYS A 56 -0.93 -1.17 20.44
C LYS A 56 0.10 -2.22 20.04
N ARG A 57 -0.39 -3.37 19.58
CA ARG A 57 0.44 -4.53 19.23
C ARG A 57 -0.15 -5.23 18.03
N PHE A 58 0.64 -5.35 16.95
CA PHE A 58 0.21 -5.96 15.71
C PHE A 58 1.41 -6.41 14.87
N ARG A 59 1.16 -7.29 13.91
CA ARG A 59 2.06 -7.55 12.78
C ARG A 59 1.38 -7.06 11.52
N VAL A 60 2.15 -6.43 10.66
CA VAL A 60 1.75 -6.11 9.29
C VAL A 60 2.77 -6.69 8.33
N SER A 61 2.27 -7.45 7.35
CA SER A 61 3.06 -8.03 6.27
C SER A 61 2.70 -7.36 4.96
N THR A 62 3.66 -7.19 4.06
CA THR A 62 3.38 -6.61 2.75
C THR A 62 4.20 -7.28 1.65
N GLU A 63 3.54 -7.50 0.52
CA GLU A 63 4.18 -7.77 -0.75
C GLU A 63 4.27 -6.47 -1.54
N LEU A 64 5.48 -6.12 -1.93
CA LEU A 64 5.81 -4.88 -2.63
C LEU A 64 6.17 -5.22 -4.08
N THR A 65 5.55 -4.54 -5.01
CA THR A 65 5.97 -4.51 -6.42
C THR A 65 6.30 -3.08 -6.78
N GLY A 66 7.47 -2.83 -7.34
CA GLY A 66 7.89 -1.51 -7.77
C GLY A 66 8.43 -1.52 -9.19
N GLU A 67 8.37 -0.39 -9.86
CA GLU A 67 8.94 -0.19 -11.18
C GLU A 67 10.23 0.62 -11.10
N ARG A 68 11.22 0.21 -11.85
CA ARG A 68 12.43 0.99 -12.16
C ARG A 68 12.42 1.34 -13.64
N VAL A 69 12.57 2.60 -13.95
CA VAL A 69 12.67 3.09 -15.32
C VAL A 69 14.15 3.04 -15.74
N LEU A 70 14.43 2.46 -16.88
CA LEU A 70 15.75 2.47 -17.53
C LEU A 70 15.92 3.76 -18.33
N ALA A 71 17.16 4.03 -18.75
CA ALA A 71 17.50 5.23 -19.51
C ALA A 71 16.77 5.35 -20.87
N ASP A 72 16.35 4.22 -21.43
CA ASP A 72 15.56 4.13 -22.66
C ASP A 72 14.04 4.18 -22.43
N GLY A 73 13.62 4.37 -21.17
CA GLY A 73 12.20 4.42 -20.79
C GLY A 73 11.56 3.05 -20.50
N GLN A 74 12.27 1.93 -20.71
CA GLN A 74 11.76 0.61 -20.38
C GLN A 74 11.55 0.49 -18.86
N LYS A 75 10.39 -0.05 -18.45
CA LYS A 75 10.06 -0.30 -17.06
C LYS A 75 10.38 -1.74 -16.68
N LEU A 76 11.15 -1.93 -15.62
CA LEU A 76 11.42 -3.22 -15.02
C LEU A 76 10.73 -3.31 -13.67
N GLN A 77 9.93 -4.36 -13.48
CA GLN A 77 9.35 -4.65 -12.17
C GLN A 77 10.34 -5.38 -11.28
N HIS A 78 10.28 -5.07 -10.00
CA HIS A 78 10.99 -5.79 -8.94
C HIS A 78 10.02 -6.02 -7.78
N THR A 79 10.26 -7.09 -7.05
CA THR A 79 9.43 -7.48 -5.91
C THR A 79 10.25 -7.55 -4.63
N ALA A 80 9.60 -7.32 -3.51
CA ALA A 80 10.13 -7.52 -2.18
C ALA A 80 8.98 -7.89 -1.24
N THR A 81 9.30 -8.50 -0.11
CA THR A 81 8.38 -8.67 1.00
C THR A 81 8.88 -7.92 2.21
N ALA A 82 7.98 -7.53 3.10
CA ALA A 82 8.36 -7.02 4.39
C ALA A 82 7.38 -7.49 5.47
N ASP A 83 7.93 -7.91 6.61
CA ASP A 83 7.19 -8.24 7.82
C ASP A 83 7.57 -7.26 8.92
N MET A 84 6.58 -6.67 9.57
CA MET A 84 6.81 -5.70 10.63
C MET A 84 6.06 -6.12 11.90
N ASP A 85 6.82 -6.41 12.95
CA ASP A 85 6.31 -6.55 14.32
C ASP A 85 6.33 -5.19 15.00
N VAL A 86 5.21 -4.79 15.54
CA VAL A 86 5.03 -3.46 16.13
C VAL A 86 4.45 -3.56 17.52
N GLU A 87 5.09 -2.88 18.46
CA GLU A 87 4.56 -2.59 19.78
C GLU A 87 4.72 -1.10 20.08
N ARG A 88 3.60 -0.38 19.97
CA ARG A 88 3.58 1.07 20.22
C ARG A 88 3.84 1.38 21.69
N PRO A 89 4.48 2.51 22.01
CA PRO A 89 4.76 3.62 21.08
C PRO A 89 6.09 3.50 20.31
N ASN A 90 7.01 2.63 20.71
CA ASN A 90 8.41 2.78 20.33
C ASN A 90 9.16 1.46 20.10
N LYS A 91 8.48 0.35 19.80
CA LYS A 91 9.17 -0.89 19.42
C LYS A 91 8.74 -1.32 18.01
N LEU A 92 9.73 -1.58 17.18
CA LEU A 92 9.54 -1.99 15.79
C LEU A 92 10.63 -2.98 15.38
N ARG A 93 10.23 -4.07 14.78
CA ARG A 93 11.11 -4.92 14.00
C ARG A 93 10.55 -5.02 12.58
N ALA A 94 11.33 -4.61 11.59
CA ALA A 94 10.98 -4.73 10.19
C ALA A 94 12.01 -5.60 9.48
N VAL A 95 11.58 -6.66 8.84
CA VAL A 95 12.41 -7.54 8.01
C VAL A 95 11.97 -7.35 6.57
N MET A 96 12.90 -6.95 5.72
CA MET A 96 12.69 -6.81 4.28
C MET A 96 13.50 -7.87 3.55
N HIS A 97 12.86 -8.55 2.63
CA HIS A 97 13.47 -9.58 1.80
C HIS A 97 13.25 -9.30 0.32
N SER A 98 14.32 -9.34 -0.45
CA SER A 98 14.28 -9.26 -1.91
C SER A 98 15.46 -10.01 -2.51
N ALA A 99 15.38 -10.35 -3.80
CA ALA A 99 16.49 -11.00 -4.51
C ALA A 99 17.80 -10.18 -4.52
N ARG A 100 17.73 -8.89 -4.19
CA ARG A 100 18.88 -7.97 -4.24
C ARG A 100 19.43 -7.60 -2.88
N SER A 101 18.60 -7.66 -1.84
CA SER A 101 18.96 -7.15 -0.52
C SER A 101 18.02 -7.67 0.55
N ASP A 102 18.60 -8.21 1.60
CA ASP A 102 17.91 -8.49 2.85
C ASP A 102 18.31 -7.43 3.86
N ARG A 103 17.33 -6.91 4.57
CA ARG A 103 17.54 -5.89 5.59
C ARG A 103 16.66 -6.16 6.79
N GLU A 104 17.19 -5.93 7.94
CA GLU A 104 16.46 -5.98 9.19
C GLU A 104 16.67 -4.67 9.94
N LEU A 105 15.57 -4.07 10.36
CA LEU A 105 15.54 -2.91 11.23
C LEU A 105 14.93 -3.34 12.57
N ILE A 106 15.63 -3.05 13.65
CA ILE A 106 15.18 -3.38 15.00
C ILE A 106 15.28 -2.12 15.84
N TYR A 107 14.17 -1.76 16.48
CA TYR A 107 14.08 -0.63 17.38
C TYR A 107 13.45 -1.07 18.71
N ASP A 108 14.18 -0.90 19.80
CA ASP A 108 13.78 -1.32 21.14
C ASP A 108 13.23 -0.18 22.01
N GLY A 109 13.07 1.02 21.43
CA GLY A 109 12.63 2.23 22.11
C GLY A 109 13.78 3.15 22.55
N LYS A 110 15.03 2.72 22.36
CA LYS A 110 16.25 3.50 22.67
C LYS A 110 17.28 3.40 21.57
N THR A 111 17.48 2.20 21.05
CA THR A 111 18.51 1.88 20.06
C THR A 111 17.83 1.37 18.80
N LEU A 112 18.16 2.02 17.71
CA LEU A 112 17.89 1.51 16.37
C LEU A 112 19.08 0.69 15.91
N THR A 113 18.82 -0.50 15.39
CA THR A 113 19.80 -1.32 14.69
C THR A 113 19.34 -1.56 13.25
N LEU A 114 20.23 -1.32 12.29
CA LEU A 114 20.09 -1.74 10.91
C LEU A 114 21.08 -2.89 10.67
N TYR A 115 20.56 -4.02 10.22
CA TYR A 115 21.35 -5.21 9.92
C TYR A 115 21.15 -5.66 8.47
N THR A 116 22.25 -6.01 7.81
CA THR A 116 22.28 -6.59 6.46
C THR A 116 22.83 -8.00 6.52
N PRO A 117 21.97 -9.04 6.53
CA PRO A 117 22.37 -10.43 6.77
C PRO A 117 23.39 -10.95 5.76
N ALA A 118 23.22 -10.63 4.49
CA ALA A 118 24.12 -11.10 3.41
C ALA A 118 25.56 -10.60 3.60
N GLN A 119 25.76 -9.35 4.01
CA GLN A 119 27.05 -8.75 4.26
C GLN A 119 27.55 -8.95 5.68
N LYS A 120 26.67 -9.36 6.59
CA LYS A 120 26.91 -9.46 8.03
C LYS A 120 27.36 -8.15 8.65
N TYR A 121 26.86 -7.01 8.15
CA TYR A 121 27.13 -5.70 8.72
C TYR A 121 25.92 -5.19 9.51
N TYR A 122 26.18 -4.52 10.61
CA TYR A 122 25.14 -3.82 11.35
C TYR A 122 25.61 -2.44 11.80
N SER A 123 24.66 -1.53 11.91
CA SER A 123 24.86 -0.19 12.44
C SER A 123 23.86 0.05 13.57
N THR A 124 24.27 0.85 14.55
CA THR A 124 23.38 1.24 15.65
C THR A 124 23.35 2.75 15.79
N ALA A 125 22.19 3.30 16.13
CA ALA A 125 22.04 4.70 16.49
C ALA A 125 21.06 4.83 17.66
N GLU A 126 21.29 5.83 18.52
CA GLU A 126 20.37 6.11 19.62
C GLU A 126 19.23 7.00 19.13
N PHE A 127 18.01 6.58 19.46
CA PHE A 127 16.77 7.29 19.26
C PHE A 127 15.92 7.07 20.52
N GLY A 128 15.28 8.11 21.02
CA GLY A 128 14.43 8.00 22.21
C GLY A 128 12.99 8.42 21.90
N GLU A 129 12.46 8.05 20.72
CA GLU A 129 11.28 8.65 20.17
C GLU A 129 10.20 7.60 19.84
N SER A 130 9.02 8.08 19.47
CA SER A 130 7.97 7.22 18.93
C SER A 130 8.36 6.65 17.55
N ILE A 131 7.68 5.57 17.13
CA ILE A 131 7.90 4.97 15.81
C ILE A 131 7.68 6.01 14.69
N GLY A 132 6.68 6.89 14.81
CA GLY A 132 6.41 7.90 13.80
C GLY A 132 7.56 8.91 13.64
N GLU A 133 8.12 9.38 14.76
CA GLU A 133 9.28 10.29 14.77
C GLU A 133 10.55 9.59 14.27
N LEU A 134 10.76 8.33 14.65
CA LEU A 134 11.86 7.50 14.15
C LEU A 134 11.82 7.41 12.61
N ILE A 135 10.65 7.12 12.04
CA ILE A 135 10.46 6.98 10.58
C ILE A 135 10.82 8.28 9.87
N GLY A 136 10.31 9.41 10.34
CA GLY A 136 10.61 10.72 9.76
C GLY A 136 12.11 11.02 9.77
N ARG A 137 12.79 10.80 10.88
CA ARG A 137 14.24 11.02 11.01
C ARG A 137 15.08 10.07 10.15
N LEU A 138 14.67 8.80 10.04
CA LEU A 138 15.37 7.83 9.19
C LEU A 138 15.33 8.25 7.74
N GLN A 139 14.19 8.71 7.26
CA GLN A 139 14.04 9.18 5.90
C GLN A 139 14.85 10.46 5.67
N GLU A 140 14.71 11.44 6.54
CA GLU A 140 15.34 12.75 6.40
C GLU A 140 16.87 12.67 6.53
N LYS A 141 17.36 12.06 7.60
CA LYS A 141 18.80 12.08 7.93
C LYS A 141 19.61 11.03 7.19
N TYR A 142 19.03 9.85 6.95
CA TYR A 142 19.76 8.70 6.40
C TYR A 142 19.23 8.23 5.05
N GLY A 143 18.10 8.74 4.59
CA GLY A 143 17.44 8.28 3.36
C GLY A 143 16.93 6.84 3.44
N VAL A 144 16.76 6.31 4.65
CA VAL A 144 16.24 4.96 4.87
C VAL A 144 14.73 5.00 4.76
N GLN A 145 14.21 4.23 3.82
CA GLN A 145 12.76 4.06 3.65
C GLN A 145 12.32 2.78 4.35
N ILE A 146 11.27 2.89 5.14
CA ILE A 146 10.57 1.77 5.75
C ILE A 146 9.33 1.48 4.90
N PRO A 147 9.04 0.23 4.54
CA PRO A 147 7.79 -0.11 3.87
C PRO A 147 6.58 0.36 4.68
N LEU A 148 5.56 0.83 4.00
CA LEU A 148 4.33 1.31 4.64
C LEU A 148 4.56 2.40 5.70
N ALA A 149 5.59 3.23 5.54
CA ALA A 149 5.94 4.29 6.49
C ALA A 149 4.73 5.18 6.86
N ASP A 150 3.91 5.49 5.87
CA ASP A 150 2.71 6.32 6.02
C ASP A 150 1.70 5.74 7.02
N VAL A 151 1.56 4.42 7.08
CA VAL A 151 0.67 3.72 8.04
C VAL A 151 1.00 4.05 9.50
N PHE A 152 2.26 4.38 9.78
CA PHE A 152 2.70 4.71 11.14
C PHE A 152 2.47 6.17 11.50
N ILE A 153 2.41 7.06 10.51
CA ILE A 153 2.22 8.51 10.70
C ILE A 153 0.77 8.95 10.54
N TRP A 154 -0.09 8.21 9.83
CA TRP A 154 -1.50 8.51 9.73
C TRP A 154 -2.16 8.55 11.11
N GLY A 155 -3.02 9.54 11.33
CA GLY A 155 -3.61 9.82 12.62
C GLY A 155 -2.70 10.59 13.57
N THR A 156 -1.51 11.00 13.14
CA THR A 156 -0.62 11.92 13.87
C THR A 156 -0.55 13.28 13.18
N PRO A 157 -0.07 14.34 13.86
CA PRO A 157 0.13 15.65 13.24
C PRO A 157 1.12 15.66 12.06
N ALA A 158 1.97 14.64 11.93
CA ALA A 158 2.92 14.51 10.83
C ALA A 158 2.25 14.11 9.50
N ALA A 159 1.02 13.57 9.54
CA ALA A 159 0.25 13.25 8.36
C ALA A 159 -0.28 14.52 7.69
N GLN A 160 0.21 14.83 6.48
CA GLN A 160 -0.21 16.03 5.74
C GLN A 160 -1.49 15.76 4.94
N LEU A 161 -2.63 15.59 5.65
CA LEU A 161 -3.93 15.27 5.06
C LEU A 161 -4.73 16.50 4.57
N ASP A 162 -4.12 17.66 4.52
CA ASP A 162 -4.68 18.93 4.07
C ASP A 162 -4.13 19.40 2.71
N LYS A 163 -3.17 18.66 2.15
CA LYS A 163 -2.44 19.06 0.91
C LYS A 163 -2.85 18.23 -0.31
N PHE A 164 -4.12 17.86 -0.42
CA PHE A 164 -4.61 17.16 -1.59
C PHE A 164 -4.96 18.14 -2.73
N GLU A 165 -4.51 17.81 -3.94
CA GLU A 165 -4.95 18.45 -5.19
C GLU A 165 -6.31 17.88 -5.63
N SER A 166 -6.54 16.59 -5.38
CA SER A 166 -7.84 15.93 -5.55
C SER A 166 -7.97 14.73 -4.62
N ALA A 167 -9.20 14.41 -4.24
CA ALA A 167 -9.57 13.22 -3.48
C ALA A 167 -10.93 12.73 -3.96
N MET A 168 -11.11 11.44 -4.13
CA MET A 168 -12.39 10.85 -4.57
C MET A 168 -12.56 9.43 -4.03
N ASN A 169 -13.82 9.05 -3.82
CA ASN A 169 -14.22 7.66 -3.68
C ASN A 169 -14.34 7.06 -5.09
N ALA A 170 -13.60 6.00 -5.36
CA ALA A 170 -13.59 5.30 -6.64
C ALA A 170 -14.51 4.05 -6.66
N GLY A 171 -15.27 3.82 -5.59
CA GLY A 171 -16.17 2.69 -5.44
C GLY A 171 -15.65 1.62 -4.51
N GLN A 172 -15.95 0.37 -4.79
CA GLN A 172 -15.55 -0.78 -3.98
C GLN A 172 -14.92 -1.85 -4.86
N ASP A 173 -13.93 -2.56 -4.29
CA ASP A 173 -13.27 -3.70 -4.90
C ASP A 173 -13.04 -4.81 -3.88
N PHE A 174 -12.84 -6.03 -4.35
CA PHE A 174 -12.33 -7.11 -3.53
C PHE A 174 -10.80 -7.14 -3.55
N ILE A 175 -10.17 -7.17 -2.38
CA ILE A 175 -8.74 -7.44 -2.21
C ILE A 175 -8.60 -8.78 -1.48
N GLY A 176 -8.28 -9.82 -2.23
CA GLY A 176 -8.50 -11.19 -1.76
C GLY A 176 -9.99 -11.41 -1.50
N ASP A 177 -10.33 -11.87 -0.28
CA ASP A 177 -11.71 -12.09 0.14
C ASP A 177 -12.32 -10.88 0.86
N ASP A 178 -11.56 -9.80 1.06
CA ASP A 178 -12.01 -8.61 1.76
C ASP A 178 -12.64 -7.59 0.81
N LEU A 179 -13.90 -7.23 1.05
CA LEU A 179 -14.53 -6.07 0.42
C LEU A 179 -13.90 -4.79 0.97
N CYS A 180 -13.42 -3.94 0.10
CA CYS A 180 -12.73 -2.70 0.43
C CYS A 180 -13.37 -1.50 -0.26
N ASP A 181 -13.44 -0.38 0.45
CA ASP A 181 -13.69 0.92 -0.16
C ASP A 181 -12.39 1.41 -0.83
N HIS A 182 -12.52 1.86 -2.07
CA HIS A 182 -11.41 2.31 -2.90
C HIS A 182 -11.41 3.84 -2.99
N TYR A 183 -10.30 4.44 -2.59
CA TYR A 183 -10.11 5.90 -2.66
C TYR A 183 -8.89 6.24 -3.51
N ALA A 184 -8.99 7.36 -4.23
CA ALA A 184 -7.90 7.90 -5.03
C ALA A 184 -7.60 9.34 -4.61
N PHE A 185 -6.31 9.64 -4.49
CA PHE A 185 -5.79 10.93 -4.03
C PHE A 185 -4.70 11.43 -4.97
N ARG A 186 -4.62 12.74 -5.09
CA ARG A 186 -3.53 13.42 -5.79
C ARG A 186 -2.86 14.43 -4.88
N GLN A 187 -1.55 14.41 -4.87
CA GLN A 187 -0.69 15.38 -4.16
C GLN A 187 0.45 15.83 -5.07
N ALA A 188 1.17 16.86 -4.66
CA ALA A 188 2.39 17.27 -5.36
C ALA A 188 3.36 16.07 -5.50
N GLY A 189 3.68 15.72 -6.74
CA GLY A 189 4.61 14.64 -7.07
C GLY A 189 4.05 13.21 -7.03
N ALA A 190 2.82 12.98 -6.55
CA ALA A 190 2.26 11.63 -6.47
C ALA A 190 0.75 11.58 -6.74
N ASP A 191 0.32 10.59 -7.52
CA ASP A 191 -1.04 10.06 -7.49
C ASP A 191 -1.01 8.76 -6.69
N TRP A 192 -1.96 8.55 -5.80
CA TRP A 192 -2.01 7.32 -5.04
C TRP A 192 -3.44 6.85 -4.76
N GLN A 193 -3.56 5.59 -4.52
CA GLN A 193 -4.82 4.91 -4.30
C GLN A 193 -4.68 4.01 -3.07
N ILE A 194 -5.78 3.86 -2.33
CA ILE A 194 -5.84 3.01 -1.16
C ILE A 194 -7.15 2.23 -1.14
N TRP A 195 -7.07 0.98 -0.77
CA TRP A 195 -8.20 0.11 -0.51
C TRP A 195 -8.26 -0.15 0.99
N ILE A 196 -9.36 0.25 1.61
CA ILE A 196 -9.59 0.17 3.05
C ILE A 196 -10.71 -0.84 3.29
N SER A 197 -10.52 -1.82 4.18
CA SER A 197 -11.56 -2.80 4.52
C SER A 197 -12.87 -2.10 4.88
N ALA A 198 -13.96 -2.48 4.22
CA ALA A 198 -15.30 -1.89 4.39
C ALA A 198 -15.98 -2.30 5.71
N GLY A 199 -15.36 -3.14 6.51
CA GLY A 199 -15.90 -3.59 7.80
C GLY A 199 -15.60 -2.64 8.95
N GLY A 200 -15.92 -3.07 10.19
CA GLY A 200 -15.72 -2.26 11.40
C GLY A 200 -14.25 -1.97 11.79
N LYS A 201 -13.30 -2.42 11.01
CA LYS A 201 -11.87 -2.16 11.20
C LYS A 201 -11.30 -1.59 9.90
N PRO A 202 -11.19 -0.27 9.77
CA PRO A 202 -10.72 0.38 8.53
C PRO A 202 -9.21 0.17 8.34
N LEU A 203 -8.83 -1.04 7.93
CA LEU A 203 -7.45 -1.41 7.68
C LEU A 203 -7.10 -1.26 6.20
N PRO A 204 -5.99 -0.60 5.84
CA PRO A 204 -5.47 -0.60 4.48
C PRO A 204 -5.13 -2.03 4.03
N ARG A 205 -5.65 -2.45 2.86
CA ARG A 205 -5.37 -3.76 2.27
C ARG A 205 -4.48 -3.68 1.05
N LYS A 206 -4.50 -2.54 0.36
CA LYS A 206 -3.66 -2.26 -0.81
C LYS A 206 -3.38 -0.78 -0.91
N ILE A 207 -2.18 -0.43 -1.33
CA ILE A 207 -1.78 0.93 -1.68
C ILE A 207 -1.08 0.88 -3.04
N VAL A 208 -1.41 1.81 -3.92
CA VAL A 208 -0.72 2.04 -5.20
C VAL A 208 -0.25 3.48 -5.22
N ILE A 209 1.03 3.69 -5.52
CA ILE A 209 1.62 5.03 -5.63
C ILE A 209 2.22 5.18 -7.03
N THR A 210 1.86 6.25 -7.72
CA THR A 210 2.42 6.64 -9.01
C THR A 210 3.26 7.89 -8.83
N ASN A 211 4.55 7.83 -9.16
CA ASN A 211 5.43 8.98 -9.13
C ASN A 211 5.13 9.90 -10.32
N ARG A 212 4.64 11.11 -10.04
CA ARG A 212 4.32 12.14 -11.05
C ARG A 212 5.51 12.99 -11.44
N SER A 213 6.58 12.97 -10.66
CA SER A 213 7.81 13.73 -10.94
C SER A 213 8.67 13.08 -12.02
N ASP A 214 8.38 11.85 -12.40
CA ASP A 214 9.03 11.10 -13.47
C ASP A 214 8.06 10.99 -14.65
N GLU A 215 8.52 11.32 -15.86
CA GLU A 215 7.70 11.27 -17.09
C GLU A 215 7.16 9.87 -17.37
N ALA A 216 7.93 8.82 -17.07
CA ALA A 216 7.49 7.44 -17.21
C ALA A 216 6.47 7.01 -16.15
N ARG A 217 6.23 7.84 -15.11
CA ARG A 217 5.26 7.60 -14.04
C ARG A 217 5.35 6.19 -13.44
N PRO A 218 6.52 5.79 -12.90
CA PRO A 218 6.65 4.47 -12.30
C PRO A 218 5.70 4.30 -11.13
N GLN A 219 5.21 3.06 -10.97
CA GLN A 219 4.30 2.70 -9.90
C GLN A 219 4.96 1.78 -8.89
N SER A 220 4.49 1.89 -7.67
CA SER A 220 4.67 0.89 -6.63
C SER A 220 3.32 0.42 -6.10
N VAL A 221 3.23 -0.87 -5.82
CA VAL A 221 2.04 -1.53 -5.27
C VAL A 221 2.45 -2.24 -3.99
N SER A 222 1.68 -2.04 -2.94
CA SER A 222 1.81 -2.76 -1.67
C SER A 222 0.51 -3.50 -1.40
N MET A 223 0.57 -4.83 -1.36
CA MET A 223 -0.50 -5.68 -0.81
C MET A 223 -0.24 -5.83 0.69
N ILE A 224 -1.27 -5.71 1.53
CA ILE A 224 -1.09 -5.55 2.97
C ILE A 224 -1.96 -6.53 3.74
N ASP A 225 -1.32 -7.30 4.61
CA ASP A 225 -1.98 -8.22 5.53
C ASP A 225 -1.74 -7.85 6.98
N TRP A 226 -2.80 -7.99 7.80
CA TRP A 226 -2.79 -7.58 9.19
C TRP A 226 -3.03 -8.75 10.13
N ASN A 227 -2.14 -8.93 11.11
CA ASN A 227 -2.37 -9.78 12.26
C ASN A 227 -2.46 -8.92 13.52
N LEU A 228 -3.69 -8.76 14.04
CA LEU A 228 -3.96 -7.94 15.24
C LEU A 228 -3.79 -8.73 16.55
N LYS A 229 -3.44 -10.02 16.48
CA LYS A 229 -3.15 -10.88 17.62
C LYS A 229 -1.83 -11.64 17.39
N PRO A 230 -0.71 -10.91 17.18
CA PRO A 230 0.56 -11.55 16.86
C PRO A 230 1.13 -12.29 18.07
N ASN A 231 1.87 -13.35 17.76
CA ASN A 231 2.56 -14.16 18.76
C ASN A 231 4.08 -13.88 18.74
N PHE A 232 4.49 -12.65 19.04
CA PHE A 232 5.90 -12.32 19.26
C PHE A 232 6.16 -11.93 20.71
N THR A 233 7.40 -12.02 21.18
CA THR A 233 7.82 -11.67 22.52
C THR A 233 8.71 -10.42 22.50
N GLU A 234 9.04 -9.88 23.68
CA GLU A 234 10.01 -8.78 23.86
C GLU A 234 11.37 -9.05 23.17
N ALA A 235 11.74 -10.33 23.04
CA ALA A 235 12.99 -10.71 22.37
C ALA A 235 13.00 -10.34 20.88
N ALA A 236 11.83 -10.19 20.25
CA ALA A 236 11.73 -9.77 18.85
C ALA A 236 12.33 -8.38 18.61
N PHE A 237 12.36 -7.52 19.63
CA PHE A 237 12.85 -6.14 19.54
C PHE A 237 14.30 -5.99 20.05
N ARG A 238 14.99 -7.10 20.30
CA ARG A 238 16.39 -7.08 20.74
C ARG A 238 17.30 -7.62 19.65
N PHE A 239 18.29 -6.84 19.28
CA PHE A 239 19.32 -7.30 18.37
C PHE A 239 20.48 -7.94 19.13
N THR A 240 20.83 -9.15 18.73
CA THR A 240 22.07 -9.81 19.14
C THR A 240 22.89 -10.06 17.89
N PRO A 241 24.09 -9.46 17.77
CA PRO A 241 24.91 -9.62 16.57
C PRO A 241 25.19 -11.10 16.28
N PRO A 242 24.83 -11.62 15.10
CA PRO A 242 25.18 -12.97 14.70
C PRO A 242 26.69 -13.17 14.64
N LYS A 243 27.15 -14.41 14.84
CA LYS A 243 28.59 -14.72 14.77
C LYS A 243 29.18 -14.29 13.41
N GLY A 244 30.26 -13.54 13.48
CA GLY A 244 30.97 -13.01 12.31
C GLY A 244 30.35 -11.73 11.75
N SER A 245 29.41 -11.10 12.46
CA SER A 245 28.92 -9.78 12.09
C SER A 245 29.87 -8.68 12.55
N SER A 246 30.01 -7.63 11.73
CA SER A 246 30.86 -6.47 12.01
C SER A 246 30.00 -5.21 12.15
N LYS A 247 30.32 -4.40 13.17
CA LYS A 247 29.70 -3.09 13.32
C LYS A 247 30.32 -2.09 12.37
N ILE A 248 29.48 -1.31 11.69
CA ILE A 248 29.89 -0.19 10.85
C ILE A 248 29.13 1.07 11.27
N ASP A 249 29.67 2.23 10.93
CA ASP A 249 29.02 3.50 11.22
C ASP A 249 27.86 3.74 10.23
N ILE A 250 26.76 4.27 10.76
CA ILE A 250 25.69 4.79 9.91
C ILE A 250 26.05 6.22 9.48
N VAL A 251 26.20 6.44 8.20
CA VAL A 251 26.58 7.74 7.66
C VAL A 251 25.33 8.51 7.25
N PRO A 252 25.14 9.75 7.74
CA PRO A 252 24.06 10.59 7.27
C PRO A 252 24.15 10.84 5.75
N ARG A 253 22.99 10.92 5.10
CA ARG A 253 22.92 11.29 3.69
C ARG A 253 23.50 12.70 3.53
N LYS A 254 24.45 12.88 2.63
CA LYS A 254 24.88 14.23 2.23
C LYS A 254 23.68 14.90 1.55
N THR A 255 23.20 15.98 2.13
CA THR A 255 22.20 16.83 1.45
C THR A 255 22.90 17.47 0.23
N PRO A 256 22.31 17.41 -0.96
CA PRO A 256 22.86 18.04 -2.15
C PRO A 256 22.94 19.57 -2.01
#